data_a29494fe19ad3a25d13549722d393a8e
#
_entry.id   a29494fe19ad3a25d13549722d393a8e
#
_cell.length_a   1.000
_cell.length_b   1.000
_cell.length_c   1.000
_cell.angle_alpha   90.00
_cell.angle_beta   90.00
_cell.angle_gamma   90.00
#
_symmetry.space_group_name_H-M   'P 1'
#
loop_
_entity.id
_entity.type
_entity.pdbx_description
1 polymer ?
#
loop_
_entity_poly.entity_id
_entity_poly.type
_entity_poly.pdbx_seq_one_letter_code
_entity_poly.pdbx_strand_id
1 'polypeptide(L)'
;MTQAIHLLQSVRARREQTHTLGHVLDDAGKTYPIWPVAYSTENADALRDLVIREGARRTLEIGLGLAQSSLAIIEALCKNHAAGSLAADAHTVIDPGQAWCNRAGVRELDLSGARTVTRFIEQPSHLALPQLLASNERFDLAFVDGMHLFDYVMLDVFYCMRLVKPAGLIILDDHWMPAIQTVLGFAVTNWDAKLELFDPKGPARRMVAFANPFQDEQRPWDHFAEFSAQTLPEYPWKRNQPRGAPIPA
;
A
#
# COMPACT_ATOMS: atom_id res chain seq x y z
N MET A 1 10.64 -20.87 19.67
CA MET A 1 10.06 -20.26 18.47
C MET A 1 10.11 -18.76 18.67
N THR A 2 10.58 -17.98 17.68
CA THR A 2 10.69 -16.51 17.81
C THR A 2 9.31 -15.83 17.73
N GLN A 3 9.20 -14.60 18.24
CA GLN A 3 7.96 -13.80 18.12
C GLN A 3 7.52 -13.68 16.65
N ALA A 4 8.47 -13.44 15.74
CA ALA A 4 8.20 -13.33 14.31
C ALA A 4 7.57 -14.61 13.73
N ILE A 5 8.01 -15.79 14.16
CA ILE A 5 7.47 -17.08 13.67
C ILE A 5 6.03 -17.29 14.17
N HIS A 6 5.73 -16.96 15.42
CA HIS A 6 4.36 -17.06 15.96
C HIS A 6 3.41 -16.12 15.21
N LEU A 7 3.82 -14.85 15.05
CA LEU A 7 3.04 -13.87 14.31
C LEU A 7 2.82 -14.28 12.86
N LEU A 8 3.87 -14.81 12.20
CA LEU A 8 3.77 -15.33 10.83
C LEU A 8 2.67 -16.39 10.68
N GLN A 9 2.62 -17.35 11.61
CA GLN A 9 1.62 -18.41 11.59
C GLN A 9 0.20 -17.83 11.76
N SER A 10 0.02 -16.92 12.71
CA SER A 10 -1.27 -16.29 13.00
C SER A 10 -1.77 -15.44 11.82
N VAL A 11 -0.90 -14.61 11.24
CA VAL A 11 -1.23 -13.77 10.08
C VAL A 11 -1.61 -14.61 8.86
N ARG A 12 -0.87 -15.69 8.59
CA ARG A 12 -1.20 -16.61 7.49
C ARG A 12 -2.54 -17.28 7.69
N ALA A 13 -2.78 -17.86 8.85
CA ALA A 13 -4.04 -18.50 9.15
C ALA A 13 -5.22 -17.53 8.99
N ARG A 14 -5.05 -16.25 9.40
CA ARG A 14 -6.10 -15.24 9.23
C ARG A 14 -6.31 -14.89 7.77
N ARG A 15 -5.26 -14.70 6.98
CA ARG A 15 -5.36 -14.44 5.53
C ARG A 15 -6.08 -15.60 4.82
N GLU A 16 -5.68 -16.83 5.05
CA GLU A 16 -6.34 -18.03 4.49
C GLU A 16 -7.81 -18.09 4.85
N GLN A 17 -8.15 -17.81 6.11
CA GLN A 17 -9.53 -17.80 6.57
C GLN A 17 -10.37 -16.73 5.85
N THR A 18 -9.91 -15.48 5.80
CA THR A 18 -10.65 -14.38 5.16
C THR A 18 -10.82 -14.61 3.66
N HIS A 19 -9.81 -15.12 2.97
CA HIS A 19 -9.91 -15.45 1.55
C HIS A 19 -10.84 -16.63 1.29
N THR A 20 -10.83 -17.65 2.14
CA THR A 20 -11.75 -18.79 2.02
C THR A 20 -13.21 -18.36 2.23
N LEU A 21 -13.45 -17.45 3.17
CA LEU A 21 -14.78 -16.91 3.45
C LEU A 21 -15.23 -15.88 2.40
N GLY A 22 -14.29 -15.20 1.73
CA GLY A 22 -14.57 -14.12 0.78
C GLY A 22 -15.05 -12.82 1.43
N HIS A 23 -15.01 -12.73 2.76
CA HIS A 23 -15.44 -11.55 3.51
C HIS A 23 -14.73 -11.45 4.87
N VAL A 24 -14.78 -10.26 5.46
CA VAL A 24 -14.41 -10.00 6.84
C VAL A 24 -15.67 -9.61 7.64
N LEU A 25 -15.58 -9.63 8.96
CA LEU A 25 -16.67 -9.30 9.87
C LEU A 25 -16.27 -8.10 10.76
N ASP A 26 -17.23 -7.24 11.07
CA ASP A 26 -17.09 -6.30 12.19
C ASP A 26 -17.43 -6.97 13.54
N ASP A 27 -17.34 -6.21 14.63
CA ASP A 27 -17.64 -6.70 15.98
C ASP A 27 -19.12 -7.01 16.20
N ALA A 28 -20.02 -6.47 15.37
CA ALA A 28 -21.45 -6.77 15.40
C ALA A 28 -21.81 -7.98 14.53
N GLY A 29 -20.83 -8.60 13.85
CA GLY A 29 -21.05 -9.74 12.96
C GLY A 29 -21.54 -9.36 11.56
N LYS A 30 -21.54 -8.08 11.18
CA LYS A 30 -21.85 -7.65 9.81
C LYS A 30 -20.70 -8.01 8.88
N THR A 31 -21.05 -8.55 7.71
CA THR A 31 -20.09 -8.98 6.68
C THR A 31 -19.71 -7.86 5.72
N TYR A 32 -18.44 -7.81 5.36
CA TYR A 32 -17.89 -6.92 4.34
C TYR A 32 -17.14 -7.78 3.31
N PRO A 33 -17.64 -7.87 2.05
CA PRO A 33 -16.97 -8.64 1.01
C PRO A 33 -15.55 -8.10 0.74
N ILE A 34 -14.59 -9.00 0.60
CA ILE A 34 -13.21 -8.62 0.27
C ILE A 34 -13.18 -8.01 -1.14
N TRP A 35 -13.84 -8.64 -2.10
CA TRP A 35 -13.89 -8.15 -3.47
C TRP A 35 -15.12 -7.25 -3.69
N PRO A 36 -15.01 -6.13 -4.42
CA PRO A 36 -13.83 -5.61 -5.15
C PRO A 36 -12.93 -4.64 -4.35
N VAL A 37 -13.22 -4.40 -3.09
CA VAL A 37 -12.57 -3.37 -2.25
C VAL A 37 -11.14 -3.72 -1.87
N ALA A 38 -10.83 -5.02 -1.73
CA ALA A 38 -9.51 -5.46 -1.30
C ALA A 38 -8.89 -6.46 -2.30
N TYR A 39 -7.68 -6.86 -2.01
CA TYR A 39 -6.89 -7.73 -2.87
C TYR A 39 -7.42 -9.16 -2.94
N SER A 40 -7.36 -9.77 -4.14
CA SER A 40 -7.40 -11.22 -4.26
C SER A 40 -6.17 -11.85 -3.58
N THR A 41 -6.24 -13.14 -3.31
CA THR A 41 -5.11 -13.88 -2.72
C THR A 41 -3.83 -13.69 -3.55
N GLU A 42 -3.94 -13.80 -4.87
CA GLU A 42 -2.80 -13.71 -5.78
C GLU A 42 -2.17 -12.30 -5.76
N ASN A 43 -2.99 -11.25 -5.71
CA ASN A 43 -2.49 -9.87 -5.65
C ASN A 43 -1.81 -9.60 -4.30
N ALA A 44 -2.42 -10.06 -3.21
CA ALA A 44 -1.84 -9.94 -1.88
C ALA A 44 -0.52 -10.72 -1.75
N ASP A 45 -0.45 -11.91 -2.34
CA ASP A 45 0.78 -12.71 -2.38
C ASP A 45 1.87 -12.05 -3.22
N ALA A 46 1.52 -11.43 -4.35
CA ALA A 46 2.46 -10.68 -5.14
C ALA A 46 3.04 -9.47 -4.38
N LEU A 47 2.21 -8.72 -3.65
CA LEU A 47 2.66 -7.63 -2.78
C LEU A 47 3.61 -8.15 -1.69
N ARG A 48 3.23 -9.25 -1.01
CA ARG A 48 4.09 -9.92 -0.02
C ARG A 48 5.47 -10.26 -0.61
N ASP A 49 5.48 -10.83 -1.80
CA ASP A 49 6.73 -11.29 -2.43
C ASP A 49 7.61 -10.11 -2.87
N LEU A 50 7.02 -8.97 -3.25
CA LEU A 50 7.76 -7.72 -3.47
C LEU A 50 8.41 -7.22 -2.17
N VAL A 51 7.69 -7.20 -1.06
CA VAL A 51 8.24 -6.79 0.25
C VAL A 51 9.38 -7.72 0.70
N ILE A 52 9.28 -9.04 0.40
CA ILE A 52 10.34 -10.00 0.67
C ILE A 52 11.56 -9.74 -0.23
N ARG A 53 11.33 -9.54 -1.53
CA ARG A 53 12.39 -9.25 -2.52
C ARG A 53 13.25 -8.06 -2.09
N GLU A 54 12.60 -7.01 -1.60
CA GLU A 54 13.28 -5.79 -1.14
C GLU A 54 13.95 -5.96 0.24
N GLY A 55 13.72 -7.06 0.93
CA GLY A 55 14.22 -7.26 2.29
C GLY A 55 13.73 -6.19 3.27
N ALA A 56 12.58 -5.58 2.99
CA ALA A 56 12.06 -4.46 3.77
C ALA A 56 11.83 -4.85 5.23
N ARG A 57 12.16 -3.95 6.14
CA ARG A 57 12.04 -4.12 7.59
C ARG A 57 11.09 -3.10 8.24
N ARG A 58 10.93 -1.93 7.64
CA ARG A 58 9.95 -0.90 8.02
C ARG A 58 9.17 -0.49 6.79
N THR A 59 7.85 -0.57 6.87
CA THR A 59 6.95 -0.29 5.74
C THR A 59 5.91 0.77 6.10
N LEU A 60 5.55 1.58 5.10
CA LEU A 60 4.47 2.55 5.15
C LEU A 60 3.36 2.12 4.20
N GLU A 61 2.12 2.13 4.67
CA GLU A 61 0.93 1.88 3.84
C GLU A 61 -0.03 3.05 3.95
N ILE A 62 -0.60 3.47 2.83
CA ILE A 62 -1.66 4.46 2.75
C ILE A 62 -2.91 3.77 2.24
N GLY A 63 -3.91 3.65 3.12
CA GLY A 63 -5.12 2.87 2.90
C GLY A 63 -5.07 1.50 3.59
N LEU A 64 -5.83 1.32 4.67
CA LEU A 64 -5.99 0.04 5.37
C LEU A 64 -7.08 -0.81 4.74
N GLY A 65 -8.19 -0.17 4.36
CA GLY A 65 -9.37 -0.85 3.87
C GLY A 65 -9.80 -2.00 4.79
N LEU A 66 -9.84 -3.20 4.23
CA LEU A 66 -10.13 -4.45 4.97
C LEU A 66 -8.86 -5.22 5.39
N ALA A 67 -7.71 -4.55 5.46
CA ALA A 67 -6.40 -5.02 5.93
C ALA A 67 -5.76 -6.17 5.14
N GLN A 68 -6.24 -6.52 3.95
CA GLN A 68 -5.70 -7.67 3.21
C GLN A 68 -4.26 -7.41 2.71
N SER A 69 -3.96 -6.20 2.25
CA SER A 69 -2.61 -5.72 1.92
C SER A 69 -1.70 -5.65 3.14
N SER A 70 -2.18 -5.04 4.23
CA SER A 70 -1.44 -4.95 5.51
C SER A 70 -1.02 -6.33 6.02
N LEU A 71 -1.93 -7.31 6.01
CA LEU A 71 -1.61 -8.67 6.46
C LEU A 71 -0.58 -9.34 5.55
N ALA A 72 -0.61 -9.09 4.24
CA ALA A 72 0.40 -9.59 3.30
C ALA A 72 1.78 -8.96 3.55
N ILE A 73 1.82 -7.64 3.77
CA ILE A 73 3.04 -6.91 4.11
C ILE A 73 3.63 -7.42 5.43
N ILE A 74 2.80 -7.59 6.47
CA ILE A 74 3.26 -8.08 7.78
C ILE A 74 3.74 -9.52 7.70
N GLU A 75 3.12 -10.37 6.90
CA GLU A 75 3.63 -11.71 6.61
C GLU A 75 5.06 -11.66 6.04
N ALA A 76 5.31 -10.74 5.10
CA ALA A 76 6.64 -10.54 4.53
C ALA A 76 7.64 -10.01 5.57
N LEU A 77 7.25 -9.03 6.39
CA LEU A 77 8.07 -8.50 7.47
C LEU A 77 8.47 -9.61 8.46
N CYS A 78 7.55 -10.51 8.81
CA CYS A 78 7.86 -11.66 9.66
C CYS A 78 8.92 -12.58 9.02
N LYS A 79 8.86 -12.78 7.72
CA LYS A 79 9.88 -13.58 6.99
C LYS A 79 11.24 -12.87 6.98
N ASN A 80 11.25 -11.57 6.73
CA ASN A 80 12.48 -10.77 6.70
C ASN A 80 13.14 -10.66 8.08
N HIS A 81 12.39 -10.91 9.18
CA HIS A 81 12.86 -10.90 10.57
C HIS A 81 12.84 -12.27 11.24
N ALA A 82 12.85 -13.37 10.49
CA ALA A 82 12.65 -14.73 11.02
C ALA A 82 13.58 -15.11 12.20
N ALA A 83 14.76 -14.51 12.28
CA ALA A 83 15.74 -14.74 13.34
C ALA A 83 15.50 -13.91 14.63
N GLY A 84 14.51 -13.02 14.66
CA GLY A 84 14.33 -12.05 15.75
C GLY A 84 12.88 -11.67 16.07
N SER A 85 12.72 -10.44 16.51
CA SER A 85 11.43 -9.77 16.75
C SER A 85 11.24 -8.58 15.83
N LEU A 86 10.00 -8.27 15.50
CA LEU A 86 9.64 -7.03 14.81
C LEU A 86 9.49 -5.89 15.82
N ALA A 87 9.83 -4.67 15.40
CA ALA A 87 9.49 -3.47 16.14
C ALA A 87 7.96 -3.30 16.21
N ALA A 88 7.47 -2.63 17.24
CA ALA A 88 6.04 -2.38 17.41
C ALA A 88 5.44 -1.46 16.32
N ASP A 89 6.30 -0.80 15.55
CA ASP A 89 5.99 0.08 14.42
C ASP A 89 6.65 -0.38 13.11
N ALA A 90 6.94 -1.69 12.99
CA ALA A 90 7.54 -2.25 11.78
C ALA A 90 6.66 -2.00 10.55
N HIS A 91 5.34 -1.91 10.74
CA HIS A 91 4.38 -1.51 9.74
C HIS A 91 3.61 -0.27 10.21
N THR A 92 3.71 0.83 9.47
CA THR A 92 2.88 2.02 9.71
C THR A 92 1.81 2.08 8.64
N VAL A 93 0.53 2.18 9.04
CA VAL A 93 -0.59 2.30 8.11
C VAL A 93 -1.45 3.52 8.45
N ILE A 94 -1.83 4.27 7.41
CA ILE A 94 -2.62 5.50 7.48
C ILE A 94 -3.96 5.25 6.81
N ASP A 95 -5.07 5.46 7.53
CA ASP A 95 -6.42 5.35 6.97
C ASP A 95 -7.41 6.16 7.82
N PRO A 96 -8.07 7.19 7.26
CA PRO A 96 -9.10 7.98 7.97
C PRO A 96 -10.47 7.31 7.92
N GLY A 97 -10.65 6.30 7.07
CA GLY A 97 -11.95 5.87 6.55
C GLY A 97 -12.54 4.63 7.20
N GLN A 98 -12.03 4.12 8.32
CA GLN A 98 -12.51 2.86 8.91
C GLN A 98 -13.99 2.86 9.35
N ALA A 99 -14.65 4.02 9.37
CA ALA A 99 -16.08 4.12 9.72
C ALA A 99 -17.00 3.41 8.71
N TRP A 100 -16.67 3.39 7.41
CA TRP A 100 -17.51 2.75 6.37
C TRP A 100 -17.63 1.23 6.57
N CYS A 101 -16.59 0.59 7.09
CA CYS A 101 -16.57 -0.84 7.38
C CYS A 101 -16.67 -1.15 8.88
N ASN A 102 -17.13 -0.18 9.68
CA ASN A 102 -17.26 -0.32 11.13
C ASN A 102 -16.00 -0.93 11.79
N ARG A 103 -14.82 -0.46 11.36
CA ARG A 103 -13.49 -0.87 11.82
C ARG A 103 -13.14 -2.34 11.55
N ALA A 104 -13.80 -2.97 10.57
CA ALA A 104 -13.51 -4.36 10.24
C ALA A 104 -12.04 -4.58 9.85
N GLY A 105 -11.38 -3.62 9.15
CA GLY A 105 -9.95 -3.71 8.85
C GLY A 105 -9.07 -3.67 10.10
N VAL A 106 -9.37 -2.80 11.06
CA VAL A 106 -8.65 -2.76 12.35
C VAL A 106 -8.83 -4.07 13.11
N ARG A 107 -10.05 -4.60 13.12
CA ARG A 107 -10.36 -5.91 13.72
C ARG A 107 -9.55 -7.05 13.10
N GLU A 108 -9.30 -7.02 11.81
CA GLU A 108 -8.44 -8.02 11.15
C GLU A 108 -6.99 -7.97 11.68
N LEU A 109 -6.45 -6.77 11.93
CA LEU A 109 -5.13 -6.62 12.56
C LEU A 109 -5.12 -7.17 13.99
N ASP A 110 -6.19 -6.95 14.76
CA ASP A 110 -6.32 -7.46 16.13
C ASP A 110 -6.42 -9.00 16.14
N LEU A 111 -7.29 -9.59 15.34
CA LEU A 111 -7.50 -11.03 15.27
C LEU A 111 -6.29 -11.82 14.80
N SER A 112 -5.48 -11.23 13.93
CA SER A 112 -4.25 -11.85 13.43
C SER A 112 -3.06 -11.66 14.38
N GLY A 113 -3.18 -10.82 15.41
CA GLY A 113 -2.06 -10.37 16.25
C GLY A 113 -1.15 -9.35 15.58
N ALA A 114 -1.44 -8.96 14.34
CA ALA A 114 -0.65 -8.00 13.56
C ALA A 114 -0.60 -6.60 14.19
N ARG A 115 -1.59 -6.27 15.01
CA ARG A 115 -1.67 -5.00 15.76
C ARG A 115 -0.43 -4.74 16.62
N THR A 116 0.23 -5.79 17.10
CA THR A 116 1.42 -5.68 17.95
C THR A 116 2.65 -5.11 17.25
N VAL A 117 2.65 -5.12 15.93
CA VAL A 117 3.75 -4.61 15.08
C VAL A 117 3.28 -3.51 14.12
N THR A 118 2.03 -3.04 14.31
CA THR A 118 1.40 -2.04 13.44
C THR A 118 1.14 -0.75 14.20
N ARG A 119 1.69 0.36 13.69
CA ARG A 119 1.28 1.72 14.05
C ARG A 119 0.16 2.13 13.13
N PHE A 120 -1.07 2.14 13.63
CA PHE A 120 -2.24 2.64 12.89
C PHE A 120 -2.45 4.12 13.16
N ILE A 121 -2.51 4.94 12.09
CA ILE A 121 -2.75 6.38 12.14
C ILE A 121 -4.11 6.65 11.49
N GLU A 122 -5.12 6.90 12.31
CA GLU A 122 -6.49 7.16 11.85
C GLU A 122 -6.66 8.64 11.50
N GLN A 123 -5.99 9.06 10.42
CA GLN A 123 -6.00 10.43 9.89
C GLN A 123 -5.89 10.41 8.37
N PRO A 124 -6.36 11.47 7.68
CA PRO A 124 -6.05 11.66 6.25
C PRO A 124 -4.54 11.72 5.99
N SER A 125 -4.10 11.11 4.90
CA SER A 125 -2.67 11.02 4.54
C SER A 125 -1.99 12.39 4.45
N HIS A 126 -2.67 13.39 3.90
CA HIS A 126 -2.16 14.76 3.78
C HIS A 126 -1.92 15.47 5.12
N LEU A 127 -2.45 14.94 6.23
CA LEU A 127 -2.15 15.41 7.60
C LEU A 127 -1.11 14.53 8.29
N ALA A 128 -1.17 13.22 8.09
CA ALA A 128 -0.28 12.27 8.74
C ALA A 128 1.14 12.26 8.17
N LEU A 129 1.29 12.27 6.84
CA LEU A 129 2.58 12.18 6.17
C LEU A 129 3.54 13.34 6.51
N PRO A 130 3.10 14.62 6.54
CA PRO A 130 3.94 15.73 7.01
C PRO A 130 4.45 15.54 8.45
N GLN A 131 3.63 14.97 9.34
CA GLN A 131 4.01 14.72 10.73
C GLN A 131 5.07 13.62 10.83
N LEU A 132 4.94 12.54 10.04
CA LEU A 132 5.96 11.50 9.96
C LEU A 132 7.29 12.07 9.44
N LEU A 133 7.24 12.94 8.44
CA LEU A 133 8.43 13.58 7.90
C LEU A 133 9.07 14.52 8.94
N ALA A 134 8.30 15.33 9.64
CA ALA A 134 8.77 16.22 10.70
C ALA A 134 9.41 15.45 11.88
N SER A 135 8.95 14.22 12.11
CA SER A 135 9.51 13.30 13.11
C SER A 135 10.71 12.50 12.63
N ASN A 136 11.24 12.81 11.43
CA ASN A 136 12.38 12.12 10.81
C ASN A 136 12.17 10.60 10.63
N GLU A 137 10.93 10.15 10.48
CA GLU A 137 10.62 8.76 10.19
C GLU A 137 11.18 8.35 8.82
N ARG A 138 11.63 7.08 8.72
CA ARG A 138 12.14 6.52 7.46
C ARG A 138 11.65 5.09 7.29
N PHE A 139 11.34 4.74 6.05
CA PHE A 139 10.81 3.45 5.64
C PHE A 139 11.65 2.83 4.53
N ASP A 140 11.64 1.51 4.45
CA ASP A 140 12.29 0.77 3.36
C ASP A 140 11.42 0.71 2.11
N LEU A 141 10.09 0.67 2.33
CA LEU A 141 9.10 0.52 1.28
C LEU A 141 7.82 1.27 1.65
N ALA A 142 7.17 1.89 0.66
CA ALA A 142 5.82 2.43 0.79
C ALA A 142 4.86 1.76 -0.19
N PHE A 143 3.63 1.50 0.26
CA PHE A 143 2.51 1.04 -0.55
C PHE A 143 1.39 2.09 -0.51
N VAL A 144 0.99 2.59 -1.69
CA VAL A 144 0.01 3.67 -1.86
C VAL A 144 -1.24 3.09 -2.50
N ASP A 145 -2.27 2.92 -1.69
CA ASP A 145 -3.60 2.41 -2.06
C ASP A 145 -4.70 3.14 -1.27
N GLY A 146 -4.60 4.45 -1.22
CA GLY A 146 -5.53 5.31 -0.48
C GLY A 146 -6.61 5.93 -1.37
N MET A 147 -6.79 7.26 -1.28
CA MET A 147 -7.72 7.99 -2.12
C MET A 147 -7.16 8.17 -3.53
N HIS A 148 -7.91 7.72 -4.55
CA HIS A 148 -7.46 7.74 -5.95
C HIS A 148 -7.78 9.07 -6.69
N LEU A 149 -7.92 10.19 -5.96
CA LEU A 149 -7.97 11.52 -6.54
C LEU A 149 -6.55 12.04 -6.83
N PHE A 150 -6.39 12.76 -7.94
CA PHE A 150 -5.07 13.19 -8.43
C PHE A 150 -4.26 13.94 -7.38
N ASP A 151 -4.85 14.89 -6.69
CA ASP A 151 -4.22 15.72 -5.66
C ASP A 151 -3.77 14.90 -4.45
N TYR A 152 -4.57 13.92 -4.03
CA TYR A 152 -4.20 13.00 -2.93
C TYR A 152 -3.06 12.09 -3.34
N VAL A 153 -3.16 11.42 -4.48
CA VAL A 153 -2.09 10.53 -4.97
C VAL A 153 -0.79 11.29 -5.18
N MET A 154 -0.87 12.52 -5.70
CA MET A 154 0.30 13.39 -5.89
C MET A 154 0.99 13.72 -4.56
N LEU A 155 0.21 14.09 -3.53
CA LEU A 155 0.74 14.36 -2.20
C LEU A 155 1.31 13.08 -1.56
N ASP A 156 0.61 11.96 -1.68
CA ASP A 156 1.05 10.69 -1.11
C ASP A 156 2.41 10.29 -1.69
N VAL A 157 2.57 10.34 -3.02
CA VAL A 157 3.84 10.02 -3.69
C VAL A 157 4.93 11.03 -3.32
N PHE A 158 4.60 12.33 -3.28
CA PHE A 158 5.54 13.39 -2.89
C PHE A 158 6.14 13.14 -1.50
N TYR A 159 5.31 12.78 -0.52
CA TYR A 159 5.79 12.48 0.82
C TYR A 159 6.45 11.10 0.92
N CYS A 160 5.95 10.09 0.21
CA CYS A 160 6.59 8.77 0.16
C CYS A 160 8.04 8.87 -0.34
N MET A 161 8.32 9.68 -1.37
CA MET A 161 9.69 9.90 -1.85
C MET A 161 10.62 10.52 -0.78
N ARG A 162 10.09 11.23 0.20
CA ARG A 162 10.86 11.86 1.30
C ARG A 162 10.94 10.98 2.55
N LEU A 163 10.01 10.05 2.70
CA LEU A 163 9.92 9.13 3.84
C LEU A 163 10.58 7.79 3.55
N VAL A 164 10.56 7.33 2.31
CA VAL A 164 11.25 6.11 1.88
C VAL A 164 12.72 6.42 1.64
N LYS A 165 13.60 5.57 2.14
CA LYS A 165 15.04 5.73 1.92
C LYS A 165 15.40 5.76 0.42
N PRO A 166 16.52 6.37 0.02
CA PRO A 166 17.00 6.28 -1.35
C PRO A 166 17.10 4.82 -1.82
N ALA A 167 16.68 4.57 -3.06
CA ALA A 167 16.56 3.24 -3.67
C ALA A 167 15.56 2.29 -2.97
N GLY A 168 14.84 2.70 -1.91
CA GLY A 168 13.71 1.95 -1.38
C GLY A 168 12.54 1.95 -2.36
N LEU A 169 11.62 1.00 -2.25
CA LEU A 169 10.57 0.82 -3.23
C LEU A 169 9.31 1.61 -2.87
N ILE A 170 8.73 2.30 -3.86
CA ILE A 170 7.42 2.92 -3.79
C ILE A 170 6.50 2.17 -4.75
N ILE A 171 5.42 1.59 -4.23
CA ILE A 171 4.44 0.79 -4.97
C ILE A 171 3.11 1.55 -4.97
N LEU A 172 2.49 1.71 -6.13
CA LEU A 172 1.14 2.24 -6.27
C LEU A 172 0.21 1.13 -6.78
N ASP A 173 -0.96 1.04 -6.19
CA ASP A 173 -2.03 0.18 -6.71
C ASP A 173 -2.85 0.91 -7.79
N ASP A 174 -3.73 0.18 -8.45
CA ASP A 174 -4.70 0.68 -9.42
C ASP A 174 -4.08 1.59 -10.50
N HIS A 175 -2.87 1.23 -10.99
CA HIS A 175 -2.14 2.01 -12.01
C HIS A 175 -2.95 2.32 -13.28
N TRP A 176 -4.06 1.62 -13.51
CA TRP A 176 -4.98 1.84 -14.62
C TRP A 176 -5.83 3.10 -14.47
N MET A 177 -5.90 3.69 -13.27
CA MET A 177 -6.68 4.90 -13.01
C MET A 177 -5.98 6.14 -13.60
N PRO A 178 -6.74 7.05 -14.28
CA PRO A 178 -6.15 8.22 -14.92
C PRO A 178 -5.37 9.13 -13.97
N ALA A 179 -5.83 9.30 -12.74
CA ALA A 179 -5.14 10.09 -11.72
C ALA A 179 -3.75 9.54 -11.44
N ILE A 180 -3.64 8.21 -11.23
CA ILE A 180 -2.37 7.54 -10.97
C ILE A 180 -1.46 7.63 -12.20
N GLN A 181 -1.99 7.37 -13.42
CA GLN A 181 -1.23 7.52 -14.67
C GLN A 181 -0.67 8.93 -14.85
N THR A 182 -1.42 9.95 -14.42
CA THR A 182 -0.98 11.35 -14.47
C THR A 182 0.14 11.62 -13.47
N VAL A 183 0.02 11.16 -12.24
CA VAL A 183 1.09 11.27 -11.23
C VAL A 183 2.35 10.54 -11.66
N LEU A 184 2.23 9.34 -12.23
CA LEU A 184 3.36 8.58 -12.75
C LEU A 184 4.04 9.32 -13.93
N GLY A 185 3.26 9.97 -14.80
CA GLY A 185 3.79 10.81 -15.88
C GLY A 185 4.65 11.96 -15.32
N PHE A 186 4.15 12.65 -14.31
CA PHE A 186 4.93 13.67 -13.61
C PHE A 186 6.18 13.08 -12.96
N ALA A 187 6.05 11.97 -12.25
CA ALA A 187 7.16 11.35 -11.54
C ALA A 187 8.30 10.92 -12.48
N VAL A 188 7.97 10.32 -13.62
CA VAL A 188 8.94 9.93 -14.65
C VAL A 188 9.67 11.15 -15.23
N THR A 189 8.92 12.21 -15.52
CA THR A 189 9.46 13.37 -16.24
C THR A 189 10.17 14.36 -15.31
N ASN A 190 9.65 14.58 -14.10
CA ASN A 190 10.14 15.63 -13.20
C ASN A 190 10.91 15.09 -11.99
N TRP A 191 10.81 13.79 -11.68
CA TRP A 191 11.51 13.16 -10.56
C TRP A 191 12.44 12.02 -10.98
N ASP A 192 12.61 11.78 -12.28
CA ASP A 192 13.44 10.69 -12.84
C ASP A 192 13.05 9.30 -12.31
N ALA A 193 11.76 9.09 -12.00
CA ALA A 193 11.26 7.81 -11.58
C ALA A 193 11.33 6.79 -12.73
N LYS A 194 11.93 5.63 -12.48
CA LYS A 194 12.02 4.53 -13.45
C LYS A 194 10.99 3.47 -13.06
N LEU A 195 9.90 3.41 -13.83
CA LEU A 195 8.78 2.54 -13.52
C LEU A 195 9.14 1.07 -13.72
N GLU A 196 8.86 0.25 -12.73
CA GLU A 196 8.81 -1.20 -12.81
C GLU A 196 7.35 -1.62 -12.99
N LEU A 197 7.04 -2.19 -14.16
CA LEU A 197 5.72 -2.73 -14.47
C LEU A 197 5.76 -4.24 -14.27
N PHE A 198 4.73 -4.78 -13.66
CA PHE A 198 4.57 -6.20 -13.49
C PHE A 198 3.78 -6.80 -14.66
N ASP A 199 3.94 -8.11 -14.90
CA ASP A 199 3.23 -8.79 -15.99
C ASP A 199 1.73 -8.45 -15.98
N PRO A 200 1.17 -7.85 -17.05
CA PRO A 200 -0.24 -7.49 -17.12
C PRO A 200 -1.21 -8.65 -16.93
N LYS A 201 -0.75 -9.88 -17.09
CA LYS A 201 -1.50 -11.12 -16.85
C LYS A 201 -1.17 -11.76 -15.51
N GLY A 202 -0.12 -11.29 -14.84
CA GLY A 202 0.34 -11.82 -13.57
C GLY A 202 -0.47 -11.31 -12.37
N PRO A 203 -0.19 -11.86 -11.18
CA PRO A 203 -0.90 -11.47 -9.96
C PRO A 203 -0.62 -10.03 -9.51
N ALA A 204 0.53 -9.46 -9.88
CA ALA A 204 0.90 -8.06 -9.56
C ALA A 204 0.38 -7.03 -10.58
N ARG A 205 -0.44 -7.43 -11.54
CA ARG A 205 -0.88 -6.60 -12.68
C ARG A 205 -1.57 -5.27 -12.31
N ARG A 206 -2.06 -5.11 -11.09
CA ARG A 206 -2.65 -3.85 -10.60
C ARG A 206 -1.59 -2.84 -10.18
N MET A 207 -0.43 -3.31 -9.79
CA MET A 207 0.62 -2.53 -9.17
C MET A 207 1.61 -2.01 -10.20
N VAL A 208 2.18 -0.85 -9.89
CA VAL A 208 3.36 -0.28 -10.52
C VAL A 208 4.29 0.16 -9.41
N ALA A 209 5.59 0.00 -9.61
CA ALA A 209 6.56 0.42 -8.62
C ALA A 209 7.69 1.22 -9.26
N PHE A 210 8.42 1.95 -8.43
CA PHE A 210 9.72 2.52 -8.78
C PHE A 210 10.62 2.57 -7.55
N ALA A 211 11.91 2.37 -7.76
CA ALA A 211 12.91 2.65 -6.74
C ALA A 211 12.96 4.15 -6.49
N ASN A 212 12.95 4.58 -5.22
CA ASN A 212 12.95 5.99 -4.88
C ASN A 212 14.23 6.69 -5.39
N PRO A 213 14.14 7.60 -6.39
CA PRO A 213 15.29 8.34 -6.88
C PRO A 213 15.69 9.53 -5.97
N PHE A 214 14.80 9.91 -5.06
CA PHE A 214 14.97 11.09 -4.24
C PHE A 214 16.03 10.86 -3.14
N GLN A 215 17.03 11.74 -3.09
CA GLN A 215 18.01 11.82 -1.99
C GLN A 215 17.91 13.17 -1.29
N ASP A 216 17.87 14.23 -2.09
CA ASP A 216 17.70 15.62 -1.66
C ASP A 216 17.14 16.43 -2.84
N GLU A 217 16.58 17.63 -2.59
CA GLU A 217 16.05 18.47 -3.64
C GLU A 217 17.19 19.11 -4.43
N GLN A 218 17.41 18.62 -5.65
CA GLN A 218 18.46 19.08 -6.56
C GLN A 218 17.92 19.92 -7.73
N ARG A 219 16.59 19.94 -7.91
CA ARG A 219 15.99 20.69 -9.01
C ARG A 219 16.09 22.19 -8.77
N PRO A 220 16.31 23.00 -9.82
CA PRO A 220 16.18 24.45 -9.74
C PRO A 220 14.80 24.84 -9.20
N TRP A 221 14.71 25.98 -8.53
CA TRP A 221 13.47 26.46 -7.90
C TRP A 221 12.32 26.69 -8.89
N ASP A 222 12.62 26.89 -10.17
CA ASP A 222 11.71 27.12 -11.30
C ASP A 222 11.60 25.90 -12.24
N HIS A 223 12.10 24.73 -11.79
CA HIS A 223 12.08 23.52 -12.60
C HIS A 223 10.65 23.02 -12.87
N PHE A 224 10.32 22.95 -14.15
CA PHE A 224 9.14 22.23 -14.63
C PHE A 224 9.40 21.69 -16.04
N ALA A 225 9.25 20.40 -16.21
CA ALA A 225 9.23 19.76 -17.52
C ALA A 225 7.80 19.35 -17.87
N GLU A 226 7.36 19.72 -19.07
CA GLU A 226 6.04 19.28 -19.58
C GLU A 226 5.97 17.76 -19.61
N PHE A 227 4.84 17.23 -19.20
CA PHE A 227 4.63 15.78 -19.10
C PHE A 227 3.25 15.39 -19.62
N SER A 228 3.11 14.10 -19.96
CA SER A 228 1.83 13.47 -20.24
C SER A 228 1.60 12.29 -19.32
N ALA A 229 0.34 11.92 -19.08
CA ALA A 229 0.00 10.72 -18.35
C ALA A 229 0.65 9.49 -18.99
N GLN A 230 1.16 8.58 -18.14
CA GLN A 230 1.72 7.32 -18.62
C GLN A 230 0.60 6.43 -19.18
N THR A 231 0.76 5.98 -20.41
CA THR A 231 -0.13 4.96 -20.98
C THR A 231 0.34 3.59 -20.52
N LEU A 232 -0.27 3.09 -19.46
CA LEU A 232 0.01 1.77 -18.93
C LEU A 232 -1.00 0.75 -19.47
N PRO A 233 -0.65 -0.56 -19.53
CA PRO A 233 -1.58 -1.59 -19.99
C PRO A 233 -2.91 -1.55 -19.25
N GLU A 234 -4.03 -1.57 -20.00
CA GLU A 234 -5.37 -1.55 -19.42
C GLU A 234 -5.66 -2.82 -18.63
N TYR A 235 -6.29 -2.64 -17.47
CA TYR A 235 -6.80 -3.76 -16.70
C TYR A 235 -8.06 -4.36 -17.37
N PRO A 236 -8.14 -5.68 -17.59
CA PRO A 236 -9.18 -6.29 -18.42
C PRO A 236 -10.63 -6.01 -18.01
N TRP A 237 -10.90 -5.78 -16.71
CA TRP A 237 -12.27 -5.55 -16.22
C TRP A 237 -12.78 -4.12 -16.46
N LYS A 238 -11.90 -3.14 -16.74
CA LYS A 238 -12.28 -1.76 -17.05
C LYS A 238 -13.18 -1.67 -18.30
N ARG A 239 -13.06 -2.63 -19.22
CA ARG A 239 -13.85 -2.63 -20.46
C ARG A 239 -15.36 -2.74 -20.26
N ASN A 240 -15.81 -3.20 -19.09
CA ASN A 240 -17.21 -3.48 -18.80
C ASN A 240 -17.85 -2.49 -17.81
N GLN A 241 -17.13 -1.48 -17.31
CA GLN A 241 -17.71 -0.45 -16.44
C GLN A 241 -18.13 0.79 -17.24
N PRO A 242 -19.38 1.27 -17.13
CA PRO A 242 -19.79 2.55 -17.70
C PRO A 242 -18.96 3.67 -17.06
N ARG A 243 -18.41 4.59 -17.89
CA ARG A 243 -17.71 5.77 -17.39
C ARG A 243 -18.66 6.56 -16.48
N GLY A 244 -18.23 6.82 -15.25
CA GLY A 244 -19.01 7.60 -14.29
C GLY A 244 -19.91 6.80 -13.36
N ALA A 245 -19.77 5.46 -13.26
CA ALA A 245 -20.42 4.73 -12.18
C ALA A 245 -19.85 5.23 -10.82
N PRO A 246 -20.72 5.60 -9.85
CA PRO A 246 -20.26 6.00 -8.54
C PRO A 246 -19.51 4.85 -7.89
N ILE A 247 -18.35 5.16 -7.29
CA ILE A 247 -17.66 4.23 -6.41
C ILE A 247 -18.61 3.94 -5.26
N PRO A 248 -18.91 2.67 -4.92
CA PRO A 248 -19.70 2.37 -3.74
C PRO A 248 -19.03 3.04 -2.53
N ALA A 249 -19.83 3.85 -1.82
CA ALA A 249 -19.42 4.53 -0.61
C ALA A 249 -19.12 3.52 0.51
#